data_645e1ce4265a8dc2e73955d913c06750
#
_entry.id   645e1ce4265a8dc2e73955d913c06750
#
_cell.length_a   1.000
_cell.length_b   1.000
_cell.length_c   1.000
_cell.angle_alpha   90.00
_cell.angle_beta   90.00
_cell.angle_gamma   90.00
#
_symmetry.space_group_name_H-M   'P 1'
#
loop_
_entity.id
_entity.type
_entity.pdbx_description
1 polymer ?
#
loop_
_entity_poly.entity_id
_entity_poly.type
_entity_poly.pdbx_seq_one_letter_code
_entity_poly.pdbx_strand_id
1 'polypeptide(L)'
;MKIFIAGARKIVSLDESVKTRLMSIYNNKHSVIVGDCYGIDTAVQKFFAELHYSDVAVFASNGRARNNIGHWNVECVRADGSLKGFDFYKQKDKAMADSADYGFMIWDGCSRGTLNNMINLVEQNKKVLVYTTIFNKMFVIGNMSQLDYLVGICPRQTSKIYNKLLRERSDSADLQLSML
;
A
#
# COMPACT_ATOMS: atom_id res chain seq x y z
N MET A 1 -9.28 14.08 -3.39
CA MET A 1 -8.09 13.49 -2.74
C MET A 1 -7.68 12.24 -3.51
N LYS A 2 -6.38 11.96 -3.55
CA LYS A 2 -5.84 10.72 -4.13
C LYS A 2 -5.62 9.69 -3.02
N ILE A 3 -6.28 8.56 -3.12
CA ILE A 3 -6.23 7.49 -2.10
C ILE A 3 -5.38 6.33 -2.62
N PHE A 4 -4.26 6.06 -1.96
CA PHE A 4 -3.45 4.88 -2.25
C PHE A 4 -4.04 3.67 -1.55
N ILE A 5 -4.55 2.71 -2.32
CA ILE A 5 -5.14 1.47 -1.82
C ILE A 5 -4.20 0.31 -2.14
N ALA A 6 -3.81 -0.45 -1.11
CA ALA A 6 -3.00 -1.64 -1.28
C ALA A 6 -3.28 -2.65 -0.16
N GLY A 7 -2.74 -3.85 -0.31
CA GLY A 7 -2.90 -4.85 0.74
C GLY A 7 -2.15 -6.15 0.49
N ALA A 8 -2.43 -7.12 1.34
CA ALA A 8 -1.76 -8.41 1.30
C ALA A 8 -2.15 -9.22 0.05
N ARG A 9 -1.15 -9.82 -0.61
CA ARG A 9 -1.37 -10.68 -1.79
C ARG A 9 -2.18 -11.94 -1.49
N LYS A 10 -2.20 -12.38 -0.24
CA LYS A 10 -2.94 -13.58 0.20
C LYS A 10 -4.44 -13.32 0.39
N ILE A 11 -4.84 -12.06 0.51
CA ILE A 11 -6.24 -11.68 0.67
C ILE A 11 -6.82 -11.48 -0.73
N VAL A 12 -7.74 -12.35 -1.13
CA VAL A 12 -8.32 -12.36 -2.49
C VAL A 12 -9.78 -11.89 -2.53
N SER A 13 -10.40 -11.73 -1.37
CA SER A 13 -11.78 -11.24 -1.22
C SER A 13 -11.83 -10.03 -0.29
N LEU A 14 -12.78 -9.14 -0.54
CA LEU A 14 -13.00 -7.95 0.26
C LEU A 14 -14.06 -8.23 1.33
N ASP A 15 -13.74 -7.89 2.57
CA ASP A 15 -14.69 -7.87 3.67
C ASP A 15 -15.74 -6.77 3.47
N GLU A 16 -16.93 -6.91 4.04
CA GLU A 16 -18.02 -5.94 3.88
C GLU A 16 -17.68 -4.55 4.43
N SER A 17 -16.89 -4.47 5.50
CA SER A 17 -16.42 -3.19 6.03
C SER A 17 -15.42 -2.51 5.09
N VAL A 18 -14.59 -3.29 4.39
CA VAL A 18 -13.70 -2.79 3.34
C VAL A 18 -14.52 -2.30 2.14
N LYS A 19 -15.50 -3.09 1.65
CA LYS A 19 -16.39 -2.68 0.55
C LYS A 19 -17.15 -1.39 0.87
N THR A 20 -17.66 -1.27 2.09
CA THR A 20 -18.32 -0.04 2.57
C THR A 20 -17.37 1.16 2.47
N ARG A 21 -16.10 0.99 2.81
CA ARG A 21 -15.12 2.07 2.72
C ARG A 21 -14.76 2.39 1.26
N LEU A 22 -14.62 1.39 0.40
CA LEU A 22 -14.41 1.59 -1.05
C LEU A 22 -15.61 2.32 -1.68
N MET A 23 -16.84 1.97 -1.29
CA MET A 23 -18.05 2.67 -1.74
C MET A 23 -18.06 4.13 -1.28
N SER A 24 -17.58 4.42 -0.06
CA SER A 24 -17.42 5.81 0.40
C SER A 24 -16.40 6.58 -0.45
N ILE A 25 -15.28 5.95 -0.85
CA ILE A 25 -14.29 6.55 -1.75
C ILE A 25 -14.94 6.88 -3.11
N TYR A 26 -15.70 5.94 -3.68
CA TYR A 26 -16.44 6.12 -4.93
C TYR A 26 -17.46 7.27 -4.84
N ASN A 27 -18.32 7.27 -3.81
CA ASN A 27 -19.37 8.27 -3.63
C ASN A 27 -18.81 9.68 -3.45
N ASN A 28 -17.66 9.82 -2.79
CA ASN A 28 -16.98 11.10 -2.60
C ASN A 28 -16.07 11.49 -3.78
N LYS A 29 -16.07 10.73 -4.86
CA LYS A 29 -15.29 10.99 -6.09
C LYS A 29 -13.80 11.20 -5.82
N HIS A 30 -13.21 10.34 -4.99
CA HIS A 30 -11.78 10.39 -4.70
C HIS A 30 -11.00 9.60 -5.74
N SER A 31 -9.94 10.17 -6.29
CA SER A 31 -9.03 9.46 -7.19
C SER A 31 -8.38 8.26 -6.49
N VAL A 32 -8.32 7.13 -7.15
CA VAL A 32 -7.76 5.89 -6.62
C VAL A 32 -6.41 5.60 -7.25
N ILE A 33 -5.42 5.31 -6.41
CA ILE A 33 -4.13 4.77 -6.81
C ILE A 33 -4.07 3.32 -6.33
N VAL A 34 -3.84 2.39 -7.24
CA VAL A 34 -3.76 0.96 -6.94
C VAL A 34 -2.59 0.31 -7.68
N GLY A 35 -2.00 -0.72 -7.09
CA GLY A 35 -0.98 -1.52 -7.75
C GLY A 35 -1.56 -2.54 -8.74
N ASP A 36 -0.65 -3.30 -9.34
CA ASP A 36 -0.93 -4.31 -10.36
C ASP A 36 -0.76 -5.76 -9.86
N CYS A 37 -0.59 -5.96 -8.55
CA CYS A 37 -0.38 -7.27 -7.95
C CYS A 37 -1.67 -8.11 -7.86
N TYR A 38 -1.50 -9.42 -7.63
CA TYR A 38 -2.59 -10.29 -7.19
C TYR A 38 -3.03 -9.95 -5.76
N GLY A 39 -4.15 -10.51 -5.34
CA GLY A 39 -4.71 -10.30 -4.01
C GLY A 39 -5.52 -9.01 -3.92
N ILE A 40 -5.24 -8.17 -2.94
CA ILE A 40 -6.02 -6.94 -2.70
C ILE A 40 -6.02 -6.00 -3.91
N ASP A 41 -4.89 -5.80 -4.58
CA ASP A 41 -4.85 -4.90 -5.74
C ASP A 41 -5.86 -5.35 -6.80
N THR A 42 -5.88 -6.66 -7.12
CA THR A 42 -6.86 -7.23 -8.07
C THR A 42 -8.30 -7.12 -7.56
N ALA A 43 -8.54 -7.37 -6.28
CA ALA A 43 -9.88 -7.31 -5.69
C ALA A 43 -10.45 -5.87 -5.69
N VAL A 44 -9.60 -4.88 -5.39
CA VAL A 44 -9.96 -3.46 -5.45
C VAL A 44 -10.20 -3.02 -6.90
N GLN A 45 -9.37 -3.45 -7.84
CA GLN A 45 -9.59 -3.16 -9.26
C GLN A 45 -10.93 -3.74 -9.74
N LYS A 46 -11.28 -4.98 -9.40
CA LYS A 46 -12.60 -5.58 -9.73
C LYS A 46 -13.74 -4.74 -9.18
N PHE A 47 -13.66 -4.33 -7.90
CA PHE A 47 -14.69 -3.52 -7.25
C PHE A 47 -14.96 -2.22 -8.02
N PHE A 48 -13.92 -1.46 -8.37
CA PHE A 48 -14.10 -0.20 -9.11
C PHE A 48 -14.46 -0.40 -10.59
N ALA A 49 -14.04 -1.50 -11.21
CA ALA A 49 -14.42 -1.85 -12.58
C ALA A 49 -15.92 -2.18 -12.68
N GLU A 50 -16.48 -2.93 -11.71
CA GLU A 50 -17.92 -3.22 -11.61
C GLU A 50 -18.76 -1.94 -11.46
N LEU A 51 -18.22 -0.92 -10.81
CA LEU A 51 -18.85 0.40 -10.68
C LEU A 51 -18.60 1.33 -11.89
N HIS A 52 -17.88 0.88 -12.92
CA HIS A 52 -17.46 1.69 -14.06
C HIS A 52 -16.75 2.99 -13.63
N TYR A 53 -15.99 2.93 -12.52
CA TYR A 53 -15.31 4.10 -11.98
C TYR A 53 -14.07 4.44 -12.81
N SER A 54 -14.02 5.65 -13.35
CA SER A 54 -12.95 6.06 -14.30
C SER A 54 -11.73 6.70 -13.62
N ASP A 55 -11.87 7.24 -12.39
CA ASP A 55 -10.79 7.96 -11.69
C ASP A 55 -9.90 6.99 -10.88
N VAL A 56 -9.27 6.07 -11.59
CA VAL A 56 -8.34 5.07 -11.06
C VAL A 56 -7.05 5.10 -11.87
N ALA A 57 -5.90 5.10 -11.19
CA ALA A 57 -4.59 4.94 -11.80
C ALA A 57 -3.95 3.63 -11.31
N VAL A 58 -3.47 2.81 -12.25
CA VAL A 58 -2.76 1.56 -11.97
C VAL A 58 -1.26 1.79 -12.07
N PHE A 59 -0.53 1.57 -10.98
CA PHE A 59 0.93 1.71 -10.98
C PHE A 59 1.61 0.38 -11.30
N ALA A 60 2.55 0.41 -12.24
CA ALA A 60 3.32 -0.75 -12.65
C ALA A 60 4.82 -0.44 -12.74
N SER A 61 5.66 -1.43 -12.40
CA SER A 61 7.10 -1.32 -12.58
C SER A 61 7.47 -1.62 -14.03
N ASN A 62 8.28 -0.75 -14.63
CA ASN A 62 8.83 -0.90 -16.00
C ASN A 62 7.77 -1.13 -17.10
N GLY A 63 6.63 -0.48 -17.02
CA GLY A 63 5.76 -0.17 -18.15
C GLY A 63 4.53 -1.04 -18.34
N ARG A 64 4.55 -2.35 -18.09
CA ARG A 64 3.37 -3.20 -18.31
C ARG A 64 2.76 -3.67 -16.99
N ALA A 65 1.52 -3.26 -16.75
CA ALA A 65 0.76 -3.76 -15.61
C ALA A 65 0.46 -5.27 -15.77
N ARG A 66 0.69 -6.05 -14.71
CA ARG A 66 0.31 -7.48 -14.64
C ARG A 66 -1.20 -7.65 -14.59
N ASN A 67 -1.90 -6.71 -13.96
CA ASN A 67 -3.36 -6.62 -13.88
C ASN A 67 -3.79 -5.18 -14.09
N ASN A 68 -4.75 -4.96 -14.98
CA ASN A 68 -5.46 -3.70 -15.21
C ASN A 68 -6.88 -4.01 -15.68
N ILE A 69 -7.75 -4.34 -14.73
CA ILE A 69 -9.08 -4.93 -15.00
C ILE A 69 -10.03 -3.91 -15.62
N GLY A 70 -9.98 -2.67 -15.17
CA GLY A 70 -10.83 -1.59 -15.68
C GLY A 70 -10.22 -0.81 -16.87
N HIS A 71 -9.10 -1.28 -17.43
CA HIS A 71 -8.42 -0.64 -18.57
C HIS A 71 -8.07 0.84 -18.31
N TRP A 72 -7.74 1.18 -17.07
CA TRP A 72 -7.36 2.53 -16.65
C TRP A 72 -5.96 2.93 -17.12
N ASN A 73 -5.61 4.21 -16.91
CA ASN A 73 -4.28 4.69 -17.15
C ASN A 73 -3.24 3.94 -16.31
N VAL A 74 -2.12 3.58 -16.95
CA VAL A 74 -1.00 2.89 -16.27
C VAL A 74 0.13 3.88 -16.04
N GLU A 75 0.40 4.17 -14.77
CA GLU A 75 1.56 4.94 -14.35
C GLU A 75 2.80 4.04 -14.30
N CYS A 76 3.70 4.27 -15.22
CA CYS A 76 4.93 3.48 -15.34
C CYS A 76 6.01 4.02 -14.39
N VAL A 77 6.35 3.26 -13.37
CA VAL A 77 7.47 3.58 -12.48
C VAL A 77 8.73 2.89 -13.00
N ARG A 78 9.73 3.67 -13.36
CA ARG A 78 11.06 3.13 -13.72
C ARG A 78 11.71 2.55 -12.48
N ALA A 79 11.85 1.25 -12.45
CA ALA A 79 12.55 0.52 -11.40
C ALA A 79 13.91 0.07 -11.91
N ASP A 80 14.92 0.15 -11.04
CA ASP A 80 16.26 -0.34 -11.36
C ASP A 80 16.20 -1.85 -11.63
N GLY A 81 16.53 -2.25 -12.85
CA GLY A 81 16.51 -3.64 -13.31
C GLY A 81 17.57 -4.54 -12.65
N SER A 82 18.56 -3.97 -11.96
CA SER A 82 19.52 -4.73 -11.16
C SER A 82 18.92 -5.26 -9.86
N LEU A 83 17.88 -4.60 -9.35
CA LEU A 83 17.17 -4.97 -8.13
C LEU A 83 16.21 -6.14 -8.39
N LYS A 84 16.01 -6.98 -7.38
CA LYS A 84 15.12 -8.14 -7.45
C LYS A 84 14.18 -8.19 -6.23
N GLY A 85 13.08 -8.92 -6.39
CA GLY A 85 12.17 -9.22 -5.31
C GLY A 85 11.58 -7.96 -4.65
N PHE A 86 11.69 -7.87 -3.33
CA PHE A 86 11.10 -6.78 -2.56
C PHE A 86 11.69 -5.41 -2.94
N ASP A 87 13.02 -5.31 -3.11
CA ASP A 87 13.69 -4.04 -3.41
C ASP A 87 13.31 -3.46 -4.77
N PHE A 88 13.04 -4.32 -5.75
CA PHE A 88 12.50 -3.91 -7.04
C PHE A 88 11.09 -3.30 -6.90
N TYR A 89 10.19 -3.96 -6.16
CA TYR A 89 8.80 -3.50 -6.05
C TYR A 89 8.64 -2.31 -5.11
N LYS A 90 9.51 -2.14 -4.10
CA LYS A 90 9.43 -1.00 -3.18
C LYS A 90 9.57 0.36 -3.86
N GLN A 91 10.22 0.44 -5.03
CA GLN A 91 10.33 1.68 -5.79
C GLN A 91 8.96 2.14 -6.30
N LYS A 92 8.18 1.21 -6.86
CA LYS A 92 6.80 1.47 -7.26
C LYS A 92 5.94 1.88 -6.06
N ASP A 93 6.07 1.14 -4.96
CA ASP A 93 5.32 1.38 -3.74
C ASP A 93 5.62 2.77 -3.15
N LYS A 94 6.89 3.21 -3.23
CA LYS A 94 7.28 4.57 -2.86
C LYS A 94 6.63 5.61 -3.76
N ALA A 95 6.66 5.43 -5.08
CA ALA A 95 6.04 6.36 -6.03
C ALA A 95 4.52 6.49 -5.82
N MET A 96 3.84 5.39 -5.46
CA MET A 96 2.42 5.40 -5.10
C MET A 96 2.19 6.21 -3.81
N ALA A 97 3.02 6.00 -2.78
CA ALA A 97 2.94 6.76 -1.54
C ALA A 97 3.22 8.25 -1.77
N ASP A 98 4.23 8.60 -2.60
CA ASP A 98 4.57 9.99 -2.94
C ASP A 98 3.40 10.70 -3.64
N SER A 99 2.67 10.00 -4.52
CA SER A 99 1.57 10.54 -5.31
C SER A 99 0.24 10.66 -4.56
N ALA A 100 0.09 9.99 -3.42
CA ALA A 100 -1.15 9.93 -2.65
C ALA A 100 -1.28 11.04 -1.62
N ASP A 101 -2.52 11.39 -1.27
CA ASP A 101 -2.84 12.25 -0.13
C ASP A 101 -3.12 11.42 1.13
N TYR A 102 -3.60 10.19 0.94
CA TYR A 102 -4.07 9.31 2.01
C TYR A 102 -3.88 7.84 1.64
N GLY A 103 -3.67 6.97 2.63
CA GLY A 103 -3.57 5.53 2.44
C GLY A 103 -4.78 4.75 2.94
N PHE A 104 -5.19 3.71 2.20
CA PHE A 104 -6.11 2.69 2.69
C PHE A 104 -5.47 1.30 2.50
N MET A 105 -5.07 0.69 3.60
CA MET A 105 -4.33 -0.58 3.60
C MET A 105 -5.18 -1.71 4.16
N ILE A 106 -5.26 -2.82 3.40
CA ILE A 106 -5.94 -4.05 3.83
C ILE A 106 -4.87 -5.09 4.17
N TRP A 107 -4.70 -5.37 5.46
CA TRP A 107 -3.52 -6.03 5.98
C TRP A 107 -3.80 -7.29 6.77
N ASP A 108 -2.98 -8.32 6.55
CA ASP A 108 -3.01 -9.62 7.22
C ASP A 108 -2.08 -9.71 8.45
N GLY A 109 -1.49 -8.58 8.87
CA GLY A 109 -0.51 -8.53 9.95
C GLY A 109 0.88 -9.07 9.59
N CYS A 110 1.05 -9.70 8.43
CA CYS A 110 2.30 -10.34 8.02
C CYS A 110 2.87 -9.79 6.71
N SER A 111 2.07 -9.17 5.86
CA SER A 111 2.51 -8.65 4.57
C SER A 111 3.53 -7.53 4.75
N ARG A 112 4.79 -7.83 4.40
CA ARG A 112 5.92 -6.89 4.45
C ARG A 112 5.69 -5.67 3.54
N GLY A 113 5.17 -5.90 2.32
CA GLY A 113 4.89 -4.82 1.37
C GLY A 113 3.85 -3.84 1.89
N THR A 114 2.73 -4.35 2.45
CA THR A 114 1.68 -3.52 3.02
C THR A 114 2.19 -2.71 4.23
N LEU A 115 2.99 -3.33 5.10
CA LEU A 115 3.61 -2.64 6.23
C LEU A 115 4.60 -1.56 5.77
N ASN A 116 5.40 -1.85 4.74
CA ASN A 116 6.30 -0.86 4.13
C ASN A 116 5.53 0.35 3.56
N ASN A 117 4.35 0.12 2.96
CA ASN A 117 3.50 1.20 2.45
C ASN A 117 2.94 2.08 3.56
N MET A 118 2.57 1.48 4.71
CA MET A 118 2.18 2.25 5.90
C MET A 118 3.32 3.16 6.37
N ILE A 119 4.54 2.62 6.48
CA ILE A 119 5.73 3.39 6.90
C ILE A 119 5.97 4.54 5.90
N ASN A 120 5.97 4.26 4.57
CA ASN A 120 6.19 5.28 3.54
C ASN A 120 5.22 6.46 3.65
N LEU A 121 3.94 6.18 3.93
CA LEU A 121 2.91 7.21 4.06
C LEU A 121 3.08 8.02 5.36
N VAL A 122 3.31 7.31 6.47
CA VAL A 122 3.43 7.94 7.79
C VAL A 122 4.67 8.82 7.90
N GLU A 123 5.81 8.41 7.32
CA GLU A 123 7.04 9.22 7.23
C GLU A 123 6.83 10.51 6.41
N GLN A 124 5.85 10.52 5.51
CA GLN A 124 5.44 11.68 4.73
C GLN A 124 4.32 12.50 5.42
N ASN A 125 4.03 12.23 6.70
CA ASN A 125 2.92 12.86 7.45
C ASN A 125 1.54 12.63 6.82
N LYS A 126 1.36 11.55 6.05
CA LYS A 126 0.10 11.17 5.44
C LYS A 126 -0.63 10.16 6.34
N LYS A 127 -1.93 10.35 6.53
CA LYS A 127 -2.73 9.41 7.33
C LYS A 127 -3.03 8.14 6.54
N VAL A 128 -3.11 7.03 7.26
CA VAL A 128 -3.43 5.72 6.71
C VAL A 128 -4.60 5.11 7.47
N LEU A 129 -5.65 4.72 6.76
CA LEU A 129 -6.66 3.83 7.30
C LEU A 129 -6.19 2.39 7.07
N VAL A 130 -6.14 1.59 8.12
CA VAL A 130 -5.71 0.20 8.05
C VAL A 130 -6.85 -0.69 8.47
N TYR A 131 -7.35 -1.53 7.56
CA TYR A 131 -8.17 -2.68 7.92
C TYR A 131 -7.27 -3.88 8.19
N THR A 132 -7.38 -4.47 9.37
CA THR A 132 -6.62 -5.67 9.69
C THR A 132 -7.53 -6.89 9.80
N THR A 133 -7.19 -7.96 9.08
CA THR A 133 -7.94 -9.23 9.15
C THR A 133 -7.72 -9.97 10.46
N ILE A 134 -6.65 -9.65 11.21
CA ILE A 134 -6.38 -10.25 12.53
C ILE A 134 -7.46 -9.88 13.53
N PHE A 135 -7.90 -8.61 13.51
CA PHE A 135 -8.85 -8.06 14.48
C PHE A 135 -10.22 -7.77 13.84
N ASN A 136 -10.37 -7.95 12.53
CA ASN A 136 -11.54 -7.51 11.75
C ASN A 136 -11.93 -6.07 12.07
N LYS A 137 -10.93 -5.17 12.14
CA LYS A 137 -11.09 -3.80 12.65
C LYS A 137 -10.29 -2.79 11.83
N MET A 138 -10.82 -1.56 11.77
CA MET A 138 -10.16 -0.40 11.21
C MET A 138 -9.33 0.34 12.25
N PHE A 139 -8.13 0.79 11.86
CA PHE A 139 -7.26 1.65 12.65
C PHE A 139 -6.87 2.86 11.81
N VAL A 140 -6.83 4.04 12.42
CA VAL A 140 -6.31 5.26 11.77
C VAL A 140 -4.90 5.50 12.30
N ILE A 141 -3.94 5.54 11.40
CA ILE A 141 -2.51 5.73 11.69
C ILE A 141 -2.09 7.05 11.07
N GLY A 142 -1.66 8.00 11.88
CA GLY A 142 -1.20 9.31 11.44
C GLY A 142 0.27 9.62 11.81
N ASN A 143 0.91 8.74 12.59
CA ASN A 143 2.31 8.90 13.01
C ASN A 143 2.93 7.54 13.39
N MET A 144 4.26 7.53 13.55
CA MET A 144 5.01 6.30 13.84
C MET A 144 4.58 5.67 15.18
N SER A 145 4.30 6.45 16.22
CA SER A 145 3.86 5.90 17.52
C SER A 145 2.54 5.13 17.44
N GLN A 146 1.61 5.56 16.58
CA GLN A 146 0.37 4.81 16.33
C GLN A 146 0.64 3.53 15.52
N LEU A 147 1.60 3.56 14.60
CA LEU A 147 2.03 2.36 13.88
C LEU A 147 2.74 1.38 14.82
N ASP A 148 3.62 1.86 15.70
CA ASP A 148 4.27 1.06 16.75
C ASP A 148 3.24 0.36 17.64
N TYR A 149 2.20 1.09 18.07
CA TYR A 149 1.10 0.52 18.85
C TYR A 149 0.39 -0.59 18.07
N LEU A 150 0.01 -0.35 16.82
CA LEU A 150 -0.66 -1.37 15.98
C LEU A 150 0.21 -2.61 15.82
N VAL A 151 1.50 -2.44 15.54
CA VAL A 151 2.47 -3.55 15.43
C VAL A 151 2.61 -4.29 16.75
N GLY A 152 2.64 -3.56 17.87
CA GLY A 152 2.80 -4.12 19.23
C GLY A 152 1.66 -5.04 19.66
N ILE A 153 0.43 -4.79 19.19
CA ILE A 153 -0.73 -5.66 19.48
C ILE A 153 -0.86 -6.84 18.50
N CYS A 154 -0.05 -6.87 17.42
CA CYS A 154 -0.02 -7.96 16.46
C CYS A 154 0.87 -9.12 16.93
N PRO A 155 0.80 -10.30 16.28
CA PRO A 155 1.68 -11.43 16.59
C PRO A 155 3.17 -11.06 16.49
N ARG A 156 4.02 -11.73 17.29
CA ARG A 156 5.48 -11.48 17.36
C ARG A 156 6.20 -11.47 16.01
N GLN A 157 5.70 -12.21 15.02
CA GLN A 157 6.24 -12.21 13.67
C GLN A 157 6.14 -10.83 13.01
N THR A 158 5.05 -10.09 13.25
CA THR A 158 4.85 -8.72 12.74
C THR A 158 5.95 -7.79 13.22
N SER A 159 6.26 -7.82 14.53
CA SER A 159 7.33 -6.99 15.10
C SER A 159 8.70 -7.32 14.50
N LYS A 160 8.98 -8.60 14.19
CA LYS A 160 10.23 -8.99 13.50
C LYS A 160 10.33 -8.37 12.11
N ILE A 161 9.24 -8.41 11.33
CA ILE A 161 9.17 -7.82 9.98
C ILE A 161 9.35 -6.30 10.06
N TYR A 162 8.66 -5.67 11.01
CA TYR A 162 8.70 -4.23 11.23
C TYR A 162 10.12 -3.74 11.59
N ASN A 163 10.74 -4.35 12.59
CA ASN A 163 12.09 -4.00 13.01
C ASN A 163 13.12 -4.19 11.88
N LYS A 164 12.94 -5.22 11.05
CA LYS A 164 13.79 -5.42 9.88
C LYS A 164 13.63 -4.28 8.87
N LEU A 165 12.39 -3.84 8.58
CA LEU A 165 12.12 -2.71 7.67
C LEU A 165 12.74 -1.41 8.19
N LEU A 166 12.66 -1.14 9.50
CA LEU A 166 13.24 0.07 10.08
C LEU A 166 14.77 0.07 10.01
N ARG A 167 15.43 -1.07 10.28
CA ARG A 167 16.89 -1.20 10.15
C ARG A 167 17.36 -0.97 8.71
N GLU A 168 16.72 -1.59 7.72
CA GLU A 168 17.06 -1.41 6.31
C GLU A 168 16.93 0.06 5.86
N ARG A 169 16.06 0.84 6.48
CA ARG A 169 15.89 2.28 6.21
C ARG A 169 17.02 3.09 6.85
N SER A 170 17.38 2.79 8.10
CA SER A 170 18.51 3.45 8.78
C SER A 170 19.81 3.22 8.01
N ASP A 171 20.11 1.96 7.65
CA ASP A 171 21.32 1.62 6.90
C ASP A 171 21.39 2.34 5.55
N SER A 172 20.25 2.51 4.87
CA SER A 172 20.16 3.22 3.59
C SER A 172 20.40 4.73 3.75
N ALA A 173 19.90 5.33 4.85
CA ALA A 173 20.09 6.75 5.14
C ALA A 173 21.55 7.05 5.50
N ASP A 174 22.19 6.21 6.32
CA ASP A 174 23.60 6.35 6.71
C ASP A 174 24.53 6.22 5.50
N LEU A 175 24.22 5.31 4.56
CA LEU A 175 24.98 5.14 3.33
C LEU A 175 24.91 6.39 2.44
N GLN A 176 23.76 7.03 2.34
CA GLN A 176 23.59 8.27 1.57
C GLN A 176 24.36 9.44 2.20
N LEU A 177 24.35 9.54 3.54
CA LEU A 177 25.11 10.57 4.25
C LEU A 177 26.62 10.38 4.11
N SER A 178 27.12 9.14 4.03
CA SER A 178 28.54 8.84 3.87
C SER A 178 29.07 9.12 2.46
N MET A 179 28.21 9.36 1.48
CA MET A 179 28.57 9.67 0.08
C MET A 179 28.56 11.19 -0.23
N LEU A 180 28.18 12.02 0.73
CA LEU A 180 28.20 13.48 0.66
C LEU A 180 29.47 14.05 1.31
#